data_e2b26c5c6e04d6ef090fd81f7abb44e3
#
_entry.id   e2b26c5c6e04d6ef090fd81f7abb44e3
#
_cell.length_a   1.000
_cell.length_b   1.000
_cell.length_c   1.000
_cell.angle_alpha   90.00
_cell.angle_beta   90.00
_cell.angle_gamma   90.00
#
_symmetry.space_group_name_H-M   'P 1'
#
loop_
_entity.id
_entity.type
_entity.pdbx_description
1 polymer ?
#
loop_
_entity_poly.entity_id
_entity_poly.type
_entity_poly.pdbx_seq_one_letter_code
_entity_poly.pdbx_strand_id
1 'polypeptide(L)'
;MKKILLFYVLGMFMLHAQKRSIPIDTMIITQHSTTIKGVSMTYTAETGTQPIWDDMGQPEATLFYTYYTRNNVKDRAKRPIIFSFNGGPGSASVWMHVAYTGPQILNIDDEGYPVQPY
;
A
#
# COMPACT_ATOMS: atom_id res chain seq x y z
N MET A 1 -12.83 -43.51 26.55
CA MET A 1 -11.65 -43.40 25.67
C MET A 1 -12.01 -43.21 24.20
N LYS A 2 -12.91 -43.97 23.59
CA LYS A 2 -13.30 -43.83 22.16
C LYS A 2 -13.89 -42.44 21.80
N LYS A 3 -14.64 -41.77 22.69
CA LYS A 3 -15.25 -40.46 22.46
C LYS A 3 -14.22 -39.32 22.49
N ILE A 4 -13.15 -39.43 23.26
CA ILE A 4 -12.07 -38.45 23.34
C ILE A 4 -11.20 -38.49 22.07
N LEU A 5 -10.96 -39.70 21.55
CA LEU A 5 -10.22 -39.87 20.29
C LEU A 5 -10.96 -39.25 19.09
N LEU A 6 -12.30 -39.36 19.05
CA LEU A 6 -13.13 -38.77 18.01
C LEU A 6 -13.06 -37.22 18.01
N PHE A 7 -13.01 -36.63 19.20
CA PHE A 7 -12.87 -35.16 19.34
C PHE A 7 -11.49 -34.67 18.89
N TYR A 8 -10.43 -35.44 19.12
CA TYR A 8 -9.08 -35.12 18.67
C TYR A 8 -8.95 -35.18 17.13
N VAL A 9 -9.55 -36.21 16.51
CA VAL A 9 -9.55 -36.37 15.06
C VAL A 9 -10.39 -35.24 14.38
N LEU A 10 -11.55 -34.87 14.96
CA LEU A 10 -12.38 -33.78 14.44
C LEU A 10 -11.69 -32.41 14.57
N GLY A 11 -10.89 -32.18 15.62
CA GLY A 11 -10.10 -30.98 15.82
C GLY A 11 -8.95 -30.79 14.80
N MET A 12 -8.37 -31.87 14.32
CA MET A 12 -7.31 -31.82 13.31
C MET A 12 -7.80 -31.38 11.92
N PHE A 13 -9.07 -31.57 11.59
CA PHE A 13 -9.64 -31.13 10.30
C PHE A 13 -9.94 -29.62 10.23
N MET A 14 -9.93 -28.90 11.35
CA MET A 14 -10.24 -27.46 11.39
C MET A 14 -9.01 -26.56 11.25
N LEU A 15 -7.80 -27.11 11.19
CA LEU A 15 -6.56 -26.35 11.03
C LEU A 15 -6.15 -26.18 9.55
N HIS A 16 -7.11 -25.93 8.68
CA HIS A 16 -6.77 -25.43 7.35
C HIS A 16 -6.57 -23.91 7.48
N ALA A 17 -5.34 -23.49 7.69
CA ALA A 17 -4.98 -22.09 7.51
C ALA A 17 -5.36 -21.69 6.08
N GLN A 18 -6.37 -20.84 5.94
CA GLN A 18 -6.70 -20.28 4.64
C GLN A 18 -5.48 -19.54 4.12
N LYS A 19 -4.87 -20.06 3.08
CA LYS A 19 -3.77 -19.42 2.38
C LYS A 19 -4.35 -18.11 1.78
N ARG A 20 -4.08 -16.97 2.41
CA ARG A 20 -4.47 -15.68 1.84
C ARG A 20 -3.68 -15.51 0.55
N SER A 21 -4.37 -15.51 -0.57
CA SER A 21 -3.77 -15.13 -1.84
C SER A 21 -3.78 -13.58 -1.90
N ILE A 22 -2.61 -12.98 -1.98
CA ILE A 22 -2.49 -11.55 -2.26
C ILE A 22 -2.64 -11.38 -3.77
N PRO A 23 -3.53 -10.49 -4.25
CA PRO A 23 -3.63 -10.21 -5.67
C PRO A 23 -2.26 -9.76 -6.20
N ILE A 24 -1.79 -10.42 -7.25
CA ILE A 24 -0.53 -10.11 -7.91
C ILE A 24 -0.87 -9.22 -9.11
N ASP A 25 -0.07 -8.17 -9.31
CA ASP A 25 -0.19 -7.27 -10.47
C ASP A 25 -1.58 -6.60 -10.59
N THR A 26 -2.04 -6.05 -9.48
CA THR A 26 -3.29 -5.25 -9.45
C THR A 26 -2.95 -3.77 -9.48
N MET A 27 -3.74 -2.97 -10.21
CA MET A 27 -3.55 -1.53 -10.30
C MET A 27 -4.89 -0.80 -10.29
N ILE A 28 -4.97 0.26 -9.49
CA ILE A 28 -6.11 1.17 -9.40
C ILE A 28 -5.61 2.57 -9.71
N ILE A 29 -6.26 3.24 -10.66
CA ILE A 29 -5.91 4.61 -11.08
C ILE A 29 -7.05 5.54 -10.70
N THR A 30 -6.71 6.64 -10.04
CA THR A 30 -7.65 7.70 -9.66
C THR A 30 -7.10 9.07 -10.05
N GLN A 31 -8.00 10.04 -10.30
CA GLN A 31 -7.63 11.41 -10.62
C GLN A 31 -8.10 12.36 -9.53
N HIS A 32 -7.25 13.29 -9.17
CA HIS A 32 -7.45 14.22 -8.08
C HIS A 32 -7.03 15.64 -8.46
N SER A 33 -7.49 16.60 -7.65
CA SER A 33 -7.02 17.97 -7.69
C SER A 33 -6.61 18.43 -6.29
N THR A 34 -5.64 19.33 -6.23
CA THR A 34 -5.20 19.95 -4.99
C THR A 34 -4.68 21.35 -5.26
N THR A 35 -4.55 22.17 -4.21
CA THR A 35 -3.97 23.50 -4.28
C THR A 35 -2.75 23.56 -3.37
N ILE A 36 -1.58 23.83 -3.96
CA ILE A 36 -0.33 23.96 -3.21
C ILE A 36 0.21 25.39 -3.41
N LYS A 37 0.40 26.09 -2.30
CA LYS A 37 0.86 27.51 -2.30
C LYS A 37 0.04 28.41 -3.23
N GLY A 38 -1.28 28.23 -3.23
CA GLY A 38 -2.22 29.00 -4.06
C GLY A 38 -2.29 28.57 -5.53
N VAL A 39 -1.52 27.57 -5.95
CA VAL A 39 -1.55 27.05 -7.32
C VAL A 39 -2.36 25.76 -7.36
N SER A 40 -3.47 25.79 -8.12
CA SER A 40 -4.27 24.60 -8.38
C SER A 40 -3.54 23.65 -9.34
N MET A 41 -3.56 22.36 -9.03
CA MET A 41 -2.99 21.32 -9.88
C MET A 41 -3.83 20.05 -9.84
N THR A 42 -3.81 19.32 -10.94
CA THR A 42 -4.38 17.98 -11.04
C THR A 42 -3.27 16.95 -11.05
N TYR A 43 -3.54 15.79 -10.46
CA TYR A 43 -2.62 14.67 -10.45
C TYR A 43 -3.36 13.33 -10.56
N THR A 44 -2.64 12.33 -11.01
CA THR A 44 -3.09 10.95 -11.06
C THR A 44 -2.42 10.20 -9.92
N ALA A 45 -3.20 9.47 -9.15
CA ALA A 45 -2.70 8.48 -8.19
C ALA A 45 -2.90 7.08 -8.77
N GLU A 46 -1.84 6.31 -8.78
CA GLU A 46 -1.81 4.92 -9.19
C GLU A 46 -1.38 4.11 -7.97
N THR A 47 -2.24 3.19 -7.52
CA THR A 47 -1.97 2.32 -6.38
C THR A 47 -2.07 0.89 -6.85
N GLY A 48 -1.05 0.10 -6.52
CA GLY A 48 -1.01 -1.26 -7.02
C GLY A 48 -0.03 -2.16 -6.31
N THR A 49 0.10 -3.33 -6.88
CA THR A 49 1.04 -4.35 -6.43
C THR A 49 1.98 -4.71 -7.58
N GLN A 50 3.29 -4.67 -7.31
CA GLN A 50 4.32 -5.10 -8.24
C GLN A 50 4.85 -6.45 -7.78
N PRO A 51 4.71 -7.51 -8.56
CA PRO A 51 5.28 -8.80 -8.23
C PRO A 51 6.81 -8.77 -8.29
N ILE A 52 7.43 -9.49 -7.37
CA ILE A 52 8.85 -9.79 -7.34
C ILE A 52 8.97 -11.27 -7.68
N TRP A 53 9.78 -11.59 -8.69
CA TRP A 53 9.93 -12.91 -9.26
C TRP A 53 11.24 -13.54 -8.79
N ASP A 54 11.23 -14.83 -8.55
CA ASP A 54 12.44 -15.62 -8.34
C ASP A 54 13.17 -15.91 -9.69
N ASP A 55 14.34 -16.55 -9.60
CA ASP A 55 15.13 -16.91 -10.77
C ASP A 55 14.44 -17.92 -11.70
N MET A 56 13.38 -18.57 -11.23
CA MET A 56 12.57 -19.51 -12.03
C MET A 56 11.31 -18.87 -12.60
N GLY A 57 11.13 -17.55 -12.40
CA GLY A 57 9.97 -16.81 -12.88
C GLY A 57 8.69 -17.06 -12.06
N GLN A 58 8.82 -17.56 -10.82
CA GLN A 58 7.68 -17.69 -9.91
C GLN A 58 7.56 -16.47 -9.01
N PRO A 59 6.34 -16.02 -8.67
CA PRO A 59 6.18 -14.86 -7.80
C PRO A 59 6.61 -15.22 -6.36
N GLU A 60 7.65 -14.58 -5.87
CA GLU A 60 8.21 -14.78 -4.54
C GLU A 60 7.61 -13.81 -3.51
N ALA A 61 7.38 -12.56 -3.94
CA ALA A 61 6.84 -11.52 -3.09
C ALA A 61 6.02 -10.52 -3.91
N THR A 62 5.34 -9.61 -3.21
CA THR A 62 4.59 -8.52 -3.82
C THR A 62 4.93 -7.21 -3.11
N LEU A 63 5.36 -6.22 -3.87
CA LEU A 63 5.59 -4.88 -3.40
C LEU A 63 4.31 -4.05 -3.61
N PHE A 64 3.74 -3.53 -2.54
CA PHE A 64 2.67 -2.53 -2.63
C PHE A 64 3.29 -1.15 -2.86
N TYR A 65 2.72 -0.38 -3.80
CA TYR A 65 3.17 0.97 -4.09
C TYR A 65 2.00 1.93 -4.30
N THR A 66 2.28 3.23 -4.11
CA THR A 66 1.44 4.33 -4.58
C THR A 66 2.32 5.31 -5.35
N TYR A 67 1.94 5.61 -6.58
CA TYR A 67 2.66 6.50 -7.48
C TYR A 67 1.81 7.72 -7.81
N TYR A 68 2.36 8.92 -7.63
CA TYR A 68 1.71 10.18 -7.91
C TYR A 68 2.35 10.89 -9.08
N THR A 69 1.55 11.22 -10.08
CA THR A 69 2.01 11.93 -11.26
C THR A 69 1.21 13.21 -11.45
N ARG A 70 1.89 14.36 -11.50
CA ARG A 70 1.25 15.62 -11.86
C ARG A 70 0.80 15.57 -13.32
N ASN A 71 -0.47 15.96 -13.56
CA ASN A 71 -1.03 16.08 -14.90
C ASN A 71 -0.59 17.39 -15.56
N ASN A 72 -0.82 17.53 -16.87
CA ASN A 72 -0.56 18.74 -17.66
C ASN A 72 0.89 19.22 -17.60
N VAL A 73 1.85 18.29 -17.58
CA VAL A 73 3.28 18.57 -17.62
C VAL A 73 3.76 18.51 -19.07
N LYS A 74 4.36 19.61 -19.56
CA LYS A 74 4.84 19.73 -20.96
C LYS A 74 5.97 18.75 -21.27
N ASP A 75 6.89 18.53 -20.33
CA ASP A 75 8.07 17.69 -20.52
C ASP A 75 8.26 16.78 -19.30
N ARG A 76 7.78 15.55 -19.42
CA ARG A 76 7.90 14.57 -18.34
C ARG A 76 9.33 14.06 -18.15
N ALA A 77 10.13 14.05 -19.20
CA ALA A 77 11.51 13.55 -19.14
C ALA A 77 12.42 14.42 -18.25
N LYS A 78 12.07 15.69 -18.07
CA LYS A 78 12.81 16.61 -17.19
C LYS A 78 12.38 16.55 -15.72
N ARG A 79 11.41 15.72 -15.37
CA ARG A 79 10.96 15.60 -13.98
C ARG A 79 11.72 14.51 -13.27
N PRO A 80 12.25 14.79 -12.06
CA PRO A 80 12.82 13.73 -11.23
C PRO A 80 11.72 12.80 -10.74
N ILE A 81 12.07 11.52 -10.55
CA ILE A 81 11.29 10.57 -9.77
C ILE A 81 11.86 10.50 -8.36
N ILE A 82 10.98 10.44 -7.37
CA ILE A 82 11.35 10.30 -5.96
C ILE A 82 10.77 8.98 -5.46
N PHE A 83 11.63 8.11 -4.95
CA PHE A 83 11.23 6.91 -4.25
C PHE A 83 11.24 7.18 -2.75
N SER A 84 10.12 6.94 -2.09
CA SER A 84 9.94 7.15 -0.65
C SER A 84 9.55 5.85 0.02
N PHE A 85 10.34 5.42 0.96
CA PHE A 85 10.11 4.19 1.73
C PHE A 85 10.64 4.36 3.15
N ASN A 86 10.04 3.63 4.09
CA ASN A 86 10.47 3.63 5.47
C ASN A 86 11.64 2.66 5.68
N GLY A 87 12.49 2.95 6.65
CA GLY A 87 13.57 2.08 7.08
C GLY A 87 13.21 1.29 8.34
N GLY A 88 14.12 0.40 8.75
CA GLY A 88 14.00 -0.45 9.94
C GLY A 88 13.22 -1.74 9.67
N PRO A 89 13.63 -2.89 10.19
CA PRO A 89 12.93 -4.14 9.95
C PRO A 89 11.51 -4.08 10.55
N GLY A 90 10.51 -4.53 9.77
CA GLY A 90 9.13 -4.66 10.22
C GLY A 90 8.31 -3.37 10.26
N SER A 91 8.83 -2.23 9.80
CA SER A 91 8.08 -0.97 9.76
C SER A 91 7.50 -0.72 8.37
N ALA A 92 6.18 -0.58 8.28
CA ALA A 92 5.51 -0.29 7.03
C ALA A 92 5.73 1.16 6.57
N SER A 93 5.83 1.39 5.26
CA SER A 93 6.04 2.72 4.68
C SER A 93 4.79 3.62 4.70
N VAL A 94 3.72 3.21 5.36
CA VAL A 94 2.47 3.98 5.43
C VAL A 94 2.67 5.40 5.99
N TRP A 95 3.55 5.57 6.98
CA TRP A 95 3.84 6.88 7.57
C TRP A 95 4.51 7.82 6.57
N MET A 96 5.38 7.31 5.72
CA MET A 96 5.97 8.11 4.64
C MET A 96 4.88 8.62 3.69
N HIS A 97 3.86 7.81 3.43
CA HIS A 97 2.76 8.16 2.56
C HIS A 97 1.81 9.19 3.19
N VAL A 98 1.29 8.93 4.40
CA VAL A 98 0.21 9.72 5.00
C VAL A 98 0.71 10.93 5.81
N ALA A 99 1.99 10.98 6.19
CA ALA A 99 2.52 12.02 7.06
C ALA A 99 3.60 12.90 6.42
N TYR A 100 4.30 12.42 5.36
CA TYR A 100 5.48 13.13 4.86
C TYR A 100 5.48 13.43 3.37
N THR A 101 5.17 12.47 2.50
CA THR A 101 5.43 12.57 1.06
C THR A 101 4.19 12.46 0.18
N GLY A 102 3.04 12.12 0.72
CA GLY A 102 1.78 12.08 -0.01
C GLY A 102 1.27 13.48 -0.34
N PRO A 103 0.41 13.62 -1.36
CA PRO A 103 -0.21 14.90 -1.72
C PRO A 103 -1.26 15.37 -0.71
N GLN A 104 -1.69 14.51 0.17
CA GLN A 104 -2.56 14.77 1.31
C GLN A 104 -1.89 14.24 2.56
N ILE A 105 -1.90 15.03 3.60
CA ILE A 105 -1.30 14.70 4.89
C ILE A 105 -2.43 14.51 5.90
N LEU A 106 -2.33 13.45 6.69
CA LEU A 106 -3.25 13.19 7.78
C LEU A 106 -3.11 14.29 8.84
N ASN A 107 -4.20 15.00 9.14
CA ASN A 107 -4.24 15.91 10.26
C ASN A 107 -4.42 15.13 11.56
N ILE A 108 -3.58 15.41 12.52
CA ILE A 108 -3.66 14.84 13.87
C ILE A 108 -3.71 15.99 14.89
N ASP A 109 -4.43 15.78 16.00
CA ASP A 109 -4.42 16.68 17.14
C ASP A 109 -3.16 16.49 18.01
N ASP A 110 -3.06 17.27 19.09
CA ASP A 110 -1.91 17.22 20.00
C ASP A 110 -1.79 15.89 20.74
N GLU A 111 -2.89 15.14 20.87
CA GLU A 111 -2.95 13.81 21.47
C GLU A 111 -2.64 12.69 20.46
N GLY A 112 -2.52 13.02 19.16
CA GLY A 112 -2.19 12.08 18.08
C GLY A 112 -3.41 11.39 17.43
N TYR A 113 -4.63 11.87 17.68
CA TYR A 113 -5.83 11.36 17.01
C TYR A 113 -6.11 12.07 15.69
N PRO A 114 -6.65 11.36 14.68
CA PRO A 114 -6.98 11.98 13.40
C PRO A 114 -8.13 12.98 13.56
N VAL A 115 -7.93 14.16 13.02
CA VAL A 115 -8.91 15.26 13.00
C VAL A 115 -9.65 15.27 11.67
N GLN A 116 -10.98 15.40 11.71
CA GLN A 116 -11.79 15.51 10.49
C GLN A 116 -11.73 16.92 9.88
N PRO A 117 -11.88 17.05 8.53
CA PRO A 117 -12.02 15.97 7.54
C PRO A 117 -10.69 15.28 7.23
N TYR A 118 -10.76 13.98 7.03
CA TYR A 118 -9.58 13.18 6.67
C TYR A 118 -9.16 13.42 5.21
#